data_9ef0b7304d28444192f52fa4f8f01d19
#
_entry.id   9ef0b7304d28444192f52fa4f8f01d19
#
_cell.length_a   1.000
_cell.length_b   1.000
_cell.length_c   1.000
_cell.angle_alpha   90.00
_cell.angle_beta   90.00
_cell.angle_gamma   90.00
#
_symmetry.space_group_name_H-M   'P 1'
#
loop_
_entity.id
_entity.type
_entity.pdbx_description
1 polymer ?
#
loop_
_entity_poly.entity_id
_entity_poly.type
_entity_poly.pdbx_seq_one_letter_code
_entity_poly.pdbx_strand_id
1 'polypeptide(L)'
;MTHMAHSVHATLACHTANPERFHERIDVTLARPAAGGLAIGYAIRGLNLDLRVPTPHAPAPANALWQHTCCEVFISQAGGTPYREFNFSPSGQWAAYDFLDYRQPAPGT
;
A
#
# COMPACT_ATOMS: atom_id res chain seq x y z
N MET A 1 10.80 21.54 -17.55
CA MET A 1 9.51 20.88 -17.75
C MET A 1 9.50 19.57 -17.00
N THR A 2 8.61 19.45 -16.09
CA THR A 2 8.52 18.25 -15.27
C THR A 2 7.75 17.18 -16.05
N HIS A 3 8.44 16.13 -16.43
CA HIS A 3 7.76 14.98 -16.97
C HIS A 3 7.47 13.99 -15.86
N MET A 4 6.21 13.86 -15.52
CA MET A 4 5.76 12.63 -14.91
C MET A 4 5.70 11.60 -16.01
N ALA A 5 6.71 10.73 -16.05
CA ALA A 5 6.86 9.78 -17.16
C ALA A 5 5.64 8.85 -17.28
N HIS A 6 5.09 8.38 -16.14
CA HIS A 6 3.86 7.57 -16.13
C HIS A 6 3.11 7.78 -14.82
N SER A 7 1.81 7.96 -14.95
CA SER A 7 0.89 7.97 -13.82
C SER A 7 -0.23 6.98 -14.10
N VAL A 8 -0.48 6.10 -13.16
CA VAL A 8 -1.58 5.12 -13.22
C VAL A 8 -2.54 5.40 -12.09
N HIS A 9 -3.81 5.37 -12.41
CA HIS A 9 -4.88 5.60 -11.46
C HIS A 9 -5.78 4.38 -11.39
N ALA A 10 -6.12 3.92 -10.19
CA ALA A 10 -7.00 2.79 -10.00
C ALA A 10 -7.90 3.02 -8.79
N THR A 11 -9.11 2.50 -8.87
CA THR A 11 -10.01 2.42 -7.72
C THR A 11 -9.98 0.99 -7.21
N LEU A 12 -9.71 0.80 -5.92
CA LEU A 12 -9.70 -0.52 -5.33
C LEU A 12 -11.12 -1.06 -5.22
N ALA A 13 -11.28 -2.32 -5.59
CA ALA A 13 -12.56 -3.02 -5.43
C ALA A 13 -12.63 -3.67 -4.05
N CYS A 14 -13.80 -3.61 -3.43
CA CYS A 14 -14.04 -4.31 -2.18
C CYS A 14 -13.99 -5.82 -2.44
N HIS A 15 -13.38 -6.56 -1.52
CA HIS A 15 -13.35 -8.01 -1.61
C HIS A 15 -14.77 -8.57 -1.53
N THR A 16 -15.09 -9.53 -2.41
CA THR A 16 -16.44 -10.06 -2.56
C THR A 16 -16.98 -10.73 -1.29
N ALA A 17 -16.11 -11.17 -0.40
CA ALA A 17 -16.51 -11.77 0.88
C ALA A 17 -17.19 -10.78 1.84
N ASN A 18 -16.94 -9.48 1.70
CA ASN A 18 -17.47 -8.45 2.59
C ASN A 18 -17.94 -7.21 1.82
N PRO A 19 -18.85 -7.35 0.83
CA PRO A 19 -19.20 -6.22 -0.03
C PRO A 19 -19.95 -5.10 0.69
N GLU A 20 -20.59 -5.37 1.82
CA GLU A 20 -21.46 -4.43 2.53
C GLU A 20 -20.75 -3.56 3.56
N ARG A 21 -19.48 -3.86 3.86
CA ARG A 21 -18.73 -3.15 4.90
C ARG A 21 -18.08 -1.87 4.44
N PHE A 22 -17.96 -1.67 3.13
CA PHE A 22 -17.23 -0.54 2.59
C PHE A 22 -18.16 0.38 1.80
N HIS A 23 -18.55 1.45 2.44
CA HIS A 23 -19.16 2.60 1.78
C HIS A 23 -18.10 3.60 1.32
N GLU A 24 -16.83 3.27 1.55
CA GLU A 24 -15.70 4.10 1.22
C GLU A 24 -15.16 3.75 -0.15
N ARG A 25 -14.60 4.76 -0.79
CA ARG A 25 -13.86 4.62 -2.03
C ARG A 25 -12.37 4.80 -1.74
N ILE A 26 -11.55 3.90 -2.25
CA ILE A 26 -10.09 3.98 -2.12
C ILE A 26 -9.51 4.12 -3.52
N ASP A 27 -8.98 5.29 -3.81
CA ASP A 27 -8.28 5.56 -5.05
C ASP A 27 -6.78 5.45 -4.84
N VAL A 28 -6.10 4.79 -5.77
CA VAL A 28 -4.65 4.60 -5.73
C VAL A 28 -4.04 5.27 -6.94
N THR A 29 -3.00 6.04 -6.71
CA THR A 29 -2.21 6.65 -7.77
C THR A 29 -0.79 6.12 -7.69
N LEU A 30 -0.27 5.64 -8.82
CA LEU A 30 1.12 5.22 -8.96
C LEU A 30 1.80 6.14 -9.95
N ALA A 31 2.96 6.65 -9.59
CA ALA A 31 3.73 7.51 -10.46
C ALA A 31 5.22 7.19 -10.37
N ARG A 32 5.95 7.39 -11.47
CA ARG A 32 7.40 7.31 -11.50
C ARG A 32 7.97 8.72 -11.57
N PRO A 33 8.51 9.25 -10.45
CA PRO A 33 9.17 10.55 -10.48
C PRO A 33 10.41 10.52 -11.38
N ALA A 34 10.74 11.67 -11.96
CA ALA A 34 11.93 11.79 -12.80
C ALA A 34 13.22 11.47 -12.03
N ALA A 35 13.24 11.70 -10.73
CA ALA A 35 14.37 11.39 -9.87
C ALA A 35 14.52 9.89 -9.55
N GLY A 36 13.59 9.05 -10.03
CA GLY A 36 13.58 7.63 -9.75
C GLY A 36 12.62 7.25 -8.61
N GLY A 37 12.52 5.95 -8.37
CA GLY A 37 11.62 5.43 -7.35
C GLY A 37 10.18 5.26 -7.83
N LEU A 38 9.29 5.07 -6.89
CA LEU A 38 7.86 4.92 -7.14
C LEU A 38 7.09 5.73 -6.09
N ALA A 39 6.23 6.61 -6.55
CA ALA A 39 5.32 7.34 -5.67
C ALA A 39 3.96 6.67 -5.68
N ILE A 40 3.44 6.35 -4.50
CA ILE A 40 2.16 5.70 -4.33
C ILE A 40 1.28 6.59 -3.46
N GLY A 41 0.12 6.96 -3.97
CA GLY A 41 -0.87 7.73 -3.22
C GLY A 41 -2.12 6.90 -2.98
N TYR A 42 -2.64 6.96 -1.76
CA TYR A 42 -3.92 6.37 -1.39
C TYR A 42 -4.85 7.47 -0.93
N ALA A 43 -6.02 7.56 -1.54
CA ALA A 43 -7.05 8.50 -1.11
C ALA A 43 -8.27 7.70 -0.67
N ILE A 44 -8.61 7.79 0.60
CA ILE A 44 -9.78 7.12 1.17
C ILE A 44 -10.88 8.16 1.33
N ARG A 45 -11.99 7.95 0.63
CA ARG A 45 -13.12 8.87 0.61
C ARG A 45 -14.38 8.14 1.04
N GLY A 46 -15.25 8.83 1.74
CA GLY A 46 -16.54 8.29 2.12
C GLY A 46 -17.30 9.19 3.05
N LEU A 47 -18.58 8.89 3.19
CA LEU A 47 -19.44 9.51 4.21
C LEU A 47 -19.28 8.70 5.49
N ASN A 48 -19.14 9.37 6.62
CA ASN A 48 -19.03 8.71 7.93
C ASN A 48 -17.86 7.75 8.03
N LEU A 49 -16.66 8.21 7.67
CA LEU A 49 -15.46 7.40 7.81
C LEU A 49 -15.19 7.12 9.28
N ASP A 50 -15.50 5.91 9.73
CA ASP A 50 -15.16 5.42 11.06
C ASP A 50 -13.83 4.69 11.00
N LEU A 51 -12.81 5.39 10.54
CA LEU A 51 -11.46 4.87 10.48
C LEU A 51 -10.70 5.27 11.72
N ARG A 52 -10.15 4.29 12.40
CA ARG A 52 -9.21 4.55 13.48
C ARG A 52 -7.85 4.88 12.89
N VAL A 53 -7.60 6.16 12.72
CA VAL A 53 -6.33 6.64 12.21
C VAL A 53 -5.35 6.71 13.38
N PRO A 54 -4.21 6.01 13.30
CA PRO A 54 -3.22 6.09 14.37
C PRO A 54 -2.64 7.49 14.50
N THR A 55 -2.14 7.80 15.70
CA THR A 55 -1.46 9.07 15.96
C THR A 55 -0.30 9.26 14.98
N PRO A 56 -0.15 10.46 14.37
CA PRO A 56 0.96 10.71 13.48
C PRO A 56 2.31 10.45 14.17
N HIS A 57 3.22 9.87 13.41
CA HIS A 57 4.55 9.49 13.85
C HIS A 57 5.55 9.86 12.76
N ALA A 58 6.78 10.15 13.14
CA ALA A 58 7.85 10.33 12.15
C ALA A 58 8.02 9.04 11.34
N PRO A 59 8.33 9.12 10.03
CA PRO A 59 8.54 7.91 9.25
C PRO A 59 9.57 6.98 9.91
N ALA A 60 9.16 5.75 10.16
CA ALA A 60 10.00 4.76 10.84
C ALA A 60 9.49 3.35 10.55
N PRO A 61 10.40 2.35 10.50
CA PRO A 61 9.98 0.96 10.39
C PRO A 61 9.19 0.52 11.62
N ALA A 62 8.18 -0.32 11.41
CA ALA A 62 7.41 -0.92 12.49
C ALA A 62 6.87 -2.28 12.05
N ASN A 63 6.55 -3.14 13.03
CA ASN A 63 6.00 -4.46 12.76
C ASN A 63 4.49 -4.48 12.96
N ALA A 64 3.84 -5.48 12.36
CA ALA A 64 2.42 -5.77 12.55
C ALA A 64 1.48 -4.59 12.22
N LEU A 65 1.85 -3.75 11.27
CA LEU A 65 1.02 -2.63 10.82
C LEU A 65 -0.32 -3.11 10.24
N TRP A 66 -0.35 -4.33 9.71
CA TRP A 66 -1.54 -4.95 9.13
C TRP A 66 -2.66 -5.20 10.14
N GLN A 67 -2.36 -5.14 11.44
CA GLN A 67 -3.37 -5.27 12.50
C GLN A 67 -4.29 -4.05 12.62
N HIS A 68 -3.91 -2.96 11.98
CA HIS A 68 -4.67 -1.71 11.98
C HIS A 68 -4.88 -1.24 10.55
N THR A 69 -5.49 -0.07 10.39
CA THR A 69 -5.62 0.53 9.06
C THR A 69 -4.24 0.68 8.45
N CYS A 70 -3.99 -0.02 7.36
CA CYS A 70 -2.76 0.15 6.60
C CYS A 70 -3.01 -0.13 5.13
N CYS A 71 -2.17 0.44 4.29
CA CYS A 71 -2.18 0.22 2.85
C CYS A 71 -1.04 -0.71 2.48
N GLU A 72 -1.33 -1.71 1.66
CA GLU A 72 -0.34 -2.68 1.24
C GLU A 72 -0.07 -2.57 -0.25
N VAL A 73 1.17 -2.83 -0.63
CA VAL A 73 1.54 -2.97 -2.04
C VAL A 73 2.49 -4.14 -2.20
N PHE A 74 2.29 -4.90 -3.27
CA PHE A 74 3.11 -6.06 -3.60
C PHE A 74 3.81 -5.78 -4.91
N ILE A 75 5.13 -5.93 -4.93
CA ILE A 75 5.95 -5.66 -6.11
C ILE A 75 6.74 -6.91 -6.46
N SER A 76 6.64 -7.34 -7.72
CA SER A 76 7.38 -8.48 -8.24
C SER A 76 7.90 -8.16 -9.63
N GLN A 77 8.92 -8.91 -10.07
CA GLN A 77 9.32 -8.89 -11.47
C GLN A 77 8.31 -9.68 -12.30
N ALA A 78 8.08 -9.22 -13.52
CA ALA A 78 7.20 -9.93 -14.43
C ALA A 78 7.71 -11.36 -14.64
N GLY A 79 6.79 -12.34 -14.44
CA GLY A 79 7.11 -13.76 -14.59
C GLY A 79 7.85 -14.39 -13.43
N GLY A 80 8.17 -13.62 -12.38
CA GLY A 80 8.83 -14.13 -11.18
C GLY A 80 7.87 -14.49 -10.07
N THR A 81 8.23 -15.46 -9.21
CA THR A 81 7.47 -15.79 -8.02
C THR A 81 7.90 -14.97 -6.79
N PRO A 82 9.17 -14.58 -6.63
CA PRO A 82 9.55 -13.72 -5.51
C PRO A 82 8.87 -12.35 -5.61
N TYR A 83 8.47 -11.84 -4.47
CA TYR A 83 7.88 -10.50 -4.40
C TYR A 83 8.26 -9.80 -3.09
N ARG A 84 8.07 -8.48 -3.09
CA ARG A 84 8.25 -7.67 -1.89
C ARG A 84 6.92 -7.04 -1.51
N GLU A 85 6.57 -7.14 -0.24
CA GLU A 85 5.39 -6.51 0.32
C GLU A 85 5.79 -5.26 1.10
N PHE A 86 5.09 -4.17 0.86
CA PHE A 86 5.21 -2.95 1.67
C PHE A 86 3.90 -2.68 2.37
N ASN A 87 3.97 -2.34 3.64
CA ASN A 87 2.83 -1.89 4.43
C ASN A 87 3.06 -0.44 4.84
N PHE A 88 2.08 0.40 4.60
CA PHE A 88 2.14 1.83 4.93
C PHE A 88 1.00 2.18 5.85
N SER A 89 1.34 2.64 7.05
CA SER A 89 0.36 3.13 8.01
C SER A 89 0.08 4.62 7.78
N PRO A 90 -1.16 5.09 8.00
CA PRO A 90 -1.44 6.52 8.01
C PRO A 90 -0.64 7.28 9.07
N SER A 91 -0.07 6.59 10.06
CA SER A 91 0.82 7.20 11.05
C SER A 91 2.14 7.69 10.47
N GLY A 92 2.54 7.18 9.29
CA GLY A 92 3.86 7.38 8.70
C GLY A 92 4.80 6.20 8.90
N GLN A 93 4.42 5.23 9.74
CA GLN A 93 5.21 4.02 9.92
C GLN A 93 5.05 3.09 8.73
N TRP A 94 6.07 2.28 8.47
CA TRP A 94 6.10 1.39 7.32
C TRP A 94 6.80 0.08 7.65
N ALA A 95 6.56 -0.93 6.82
CA ALA A 95 7.25 -2.20 6.88
C ALA A 95 7.50 -2.73 5.48
N ALA A 96 8.55 -3.52 5.32
CA ALA A 96 8.86 -4.17 4.06
C ALA A 96 9.27 -5.61 4.32
N TYR A 97 8.73 -6.53 3.55
CA TYR A 97 9.00 -7.97 3.68
C TYR A 97 9.31 -8.56 2.31
N ASP A 98 10.29 -9.46 2.28
CA ASP A 98 10.61 -10.21 1.06
C ASP A 98 10.05 -11.62 1.15
N PHE A 99 9.45 -12.08 0.07
CA PHE A 99 8.87 -13.42 -0.05
C PHE A 99 9.43 -14.12 -1.28
N LEU A 100 9.75 -15.41 -1.15
CA LEU A 100 10.19 -16.24 -2.28
C LEU A 100 9.01 -16.66 -3.15
N ASP A 101 7.86 -16.90 -2.53
CA ASP A 101 6.62 -17.28 -3.18
C ASP A 101 5.48 -16.88 -2.24
N TYR A 102 4.23 -17.08 -2.66
CA TYR A 102 3.07 -16.71 -1.88
C TYR A 102 3.18 -17.22 -0.43
N ARG A 103 3.18 -16.28 0.53
CA ARG A 103 3.29 -16.54 1.97
C ARG A 103 4.55 -17.32 2.40
N GLN A 104 5.61 -17.29 1.59
CA GLN A 104 6.86 -17.96 1.91
C GLN A 104 7.97 -16.93 2.07
N PRO A 105 8.27 -16.47 3.31
CA PRO A 105 9.27 -15.44 3.54
C PRO A 105 10.66 -15.83 3.04
N ALA A 106 11.39 -14.86 2.51
CA ALA A 106 12.78 -15.04 2.17
C ALA A 106 13.64 -15.07 3.43
N PRO A 107 14.77 -15.81 3.44
CA PRO A 107 15.70 -15.82 4.58
C PRO A 107 16.18 -14.41 4.91
N GLY A 108 16.20 -14.06 6.19
CA GLY A 108 16.70 -12.78 6.67
C GLY A 108 15.67 -11.64 6.68
N THR A 109 14.41 -11.92 6.40
CA THR A 109 13.34 -10.92 6.48
C THR A 109 12.44 -11.11 7.69
#